data_c79e9efae195b9dcf59bed4d47b9592d
#
_entry.id   c79e9efae195b9dcf59bed4d47b9592d
#
_cell.length_a   1.000
_cell.length_b   1.000
_cell.length_c   1.000
_cell.angle_alpha   90.00
_cell.angle_beta   90.00
_cell.angle_gamma   90.00
#
_symmetry.space_group_name_H-M   'P 1'
#
loop_
_entity.id
_entity.type
_entity.pdbx_description
1 polymer ?
#
loop_
_entity_poly.entity_id
_entity_poly.type
_entity_poly.pdbx_seq_one_letter_code
_entity_poly.pdbx_strand_id
1 'polypeptide(L)'
;RRKRAERKLEQALEEQRQACRAGEDTALQLRQLSMAVEQSPESVIITDLEARIEYVNQSFVDQTGFTRAEVIGQNPSILHSGKTSPENYAALWASLMAGQAWRGEFYNRRKDGSEYIESAIVAPIRQANGEITHYVAVKEDITERKRMGAELDGYRRNLEQLVTDRTEALEKSRAQAEAANRAKSAFLANMSHEIRTPMNAILGFTHLMRRDARSSLEIGRLEKIDGAAKHLLSVINDILDLSKIEAGKIELEKCDFALDAVLDHVATLIGDSAAAKGLTVRIDSDHVPHWLRGDLTRLRQGLLNFAGNAV
;
A
#
# COMPACT_ATOMS: atom_id res chain seq x y z
N ARG A 1 -26.81 89.92 3.56
CA ARG A 1 -26.61 89.35 2.21
C ARG A 1 -25.23 88.57 2.16
N ARG A 2 -24.15 89.13 2.67
CA ARG A 2 -22.78 88.54 2.61
C ARG A 2 -22.68 87.14 3.28
N LYS A 3 -23.16 87.01 4.54
CA LYS A 3 -23.19 85.70 5.25
C LYS A 3 -24.00 84.57 4.56
N ARG A 4 -24.99 84.94 3.77
CA ARG A 4 -25.80 84.01 3.01
C ARG A 4 -25.05 83.50 1.74
N ALA A 5 -24.26 84.39 1.14
CA ALA A 5 -23.40 84.03 0.02
C ALA A 5 -22.21 83.14 0.45
N GLU A 6 -21.60 83.51 1.60
CA GLU A 6 -20.51 82.66 2.19
C GLU A 6 -20.96 81.20 2.52
N ARG A 7 -22.11 81.06 3.18
CA ARG A 7 -22.69 79.70 3.45
C ARG A 7 -23.01 78.88 2.18
N LYS A 8 -23.52 79.56 1.14
CA LYS A 8 -23.77 78.89 -0.15
C LYS A 8 -22.47 78.42 -0.84
N LEU A 9 -21.42 79.24 -0.71
CA LEU A 9 -20.10 78.90 -1.26
C LEU A 9 -19.47 77.75 -0.50
N GLU A 10 -19.55 77.78 0.85
CA GLU A 10 -19.04 76.65 1.67
C GLU A 10 -19.78 75.33 1.37
N GLN A 11 -21.11 75.42 1.23
CA GLN A 11 -21.91 74.22 0.89
C GLN A 11 -21.57 73.68 -0.51
N ALA A 12 -21.45 74.56 -1.50
CA ALA A 12 -21.03 74.11 -2.86
C ALA A 12 -19.61 73.53 -2.89
N LEU A 13 -18.69 74.05 -2.07
CA LEU A 13 -17.36 73.58 -1.96
C LEU A 13 -17.32 72.17 -1.31
N GLU A 14 -18.17 71.96 -0.29
CA GLU A 14 -18.28 70.63 0.37
C GLU A 14 -18.94 69.60 -0.54
N GLU A 15 -20.00 69.95 -1.28
CA GLU A 15 -20.64 69.12 -2.29
C GLU A 15 -19.63 68.67 -3.41
N GLN A 16 -18.83 69.69 -3.86
CA GLN A 16 -17.79 69.43 -4.85
C GLN A 16 -16.68 68.45 -4.30
N ARG A 17 -16.25 68.59 -3.05
CA ARG A 17 -15.28 67.71 -2.39
C ARG A 17 -15.82 66.30 -2.23
N GLN A 18 -17.11 66.20 -1.84
CA GLN A 18 -17.74 64.83 -1.72
C GLN A 18 -17.86 64.12 -3.07
N ALA A 19 -18.26 64.89 -4.14
CA ALA A 19 -18.31 64.33 -5.50
C ALA A 19 -16.93 63.95 -6.01
N CYS A 20 -15.88 64.69 -5.71
CA CYS A 20 -14.49 64.31 -6.08
C CYS A 20 -14.02 63.06 -5.38
N ARG A 21 -14.25 62.98 -4.06
CA ARG A 21 -13.92 61.73 -3.29
C ARG A 21 -14.67 60.51 -3.80
N ALA A 22 -15.98 60.63 -4.06
CA ALA A 22 -16.77 59.54 -4.61
C ALA A 22 -16.23 59.07 -5.99
N GLY A 23 -15.79 60.02 -6.82
CA GLY A 23 -15.15 59.75 -8.10
C GLY A 23 -13.81 59.02 -7.95
N GLU A 24 -12.98 59.48 -7.00
CA GLU A 24 -11.69 58.83 -6.69
C GLU A 24 -11.87 57.41 -6.16
N ASP A 25 -12.83 57.17 -5.25
CA ASP A 25 -13.13 55.84 -4.72
C ASP A 25 -13.62 54.88 -5.82
N THR A 26 -14.50 55.37 -6.71
CA THR A 26 -15.00 54.58 -7.85
C THR A 26 -13.86 54.25 -8.82
N ALA A 27 -12.99 55.19 -9.12
CA ALA A 27 -11.83 54.96 -9.99
C ALA A 27 -10.85 53.95 -9.37
N LEU A 28 -10.64 54.00 -8.05
CA LEU A 28 -9.80 53.06 -7.33
C LEU A 28 -10.39 51.61 -7.39
N GLN A 29 -11.69 51.47 -7.16
CA GLN A 29 -12.39 50.19 -7.25
C GLN A 29 -12.31 49.59 -8.67
N LEU A 30 -12.56 50.40 -9.70
CA LEU A 30 -12.44 49.97 -11.10
C LEU A 30 -11.01 49.50 -11.42
N ARG A 31 -10.00 50.20 -10.93
CA ARG A 31 -8.61 49.84 -11.11
C ARG A 31 -8.27 48.53 -10.42
N GLN A 32 -8.76 48.29 -9.20
CA GLN A 32 -8.57 47.01 -8.48
C GLN A 32 -9.21 45.85 -9.21
N LEU A 33 -10.46 46.00 -9.70
CA LEU A 33 -11.14 44.96 -10.47
C LEU A 33 -10.41 44.64 -11.79
N SER A 34 -9.97 45.68 -12.50
CA SER A 34 -9.20 45.53 -13.74
C SER A 34 -7.88 44.76 -13.48
N MET A 35 -7.17 45.13 -12.39
CA MET A 35 -5.94 44.40 -12.01
C MET A 35 -6.21 42.96 -11.61
N ALA A 36 -7.32 42.66 -10.93
CA ALA A 36 -7.68 41.29 -10.56
C ALA A 36 -7.94 40.43 -11.80
N VAL A 37 -8.61 40.93 -12.81
CA VAL A 37 -8.83 40.23 -14.09
C VAL A 37 -7.52 40.10 -14.86
N GLU A 38 -6.72 41.14 -14.92
CA GLU A 38 -5.44 41.16 -15.64
C GLU A 38 -4.43 40.16 -15.07
N GLN A 39 -4.40 39.99 -13.74
CA GLN A 39 -3.49 39.12 -13.02
C GLN A 39 -4.09 37.73 -12.70
N SER A 40 -5.30 37.42 -13.20
CA SER A 40 -5.88 36.11 -13.06
C SER A 40 -4.95 35.05 -13.70
N PRO A 41 -4.70 33.90 -13.04
CA PRO A 41 -3.95 32.81 -13.64
C PRO A 41 -4.70 32.13 -14.80
N GLU A 42 -6.00 32.27 -14.83
CA GLU A 42 -6.85 31.75 -15.92
C GLU A 42 -6.92 32.74 -17.08
N SER A 43 -6.99 32.23 -18.28
CA SER A 43 -7.17 33.06 -19.49
C SER A 43 -8.57 33.63 -19.50
N VAL A 44 -8.67 35.00 -19.60
CA VAL A 44 -9.93 35.70 -19.68
C VAL A 44 -10.05 36.40 -21.02
N ILE A 45 -11.19 36.19 -21.69
CA ILE A 45 -11.54 36.78 -22.97
C ILE A 45 -12.90 37.46 -22.83
N ILE A 46 -13.04 38.69 -23.32
CA ILE A 46 -14.34 39.36 -23.49
C ILE A 46 -14.54 39.62 -24.98
N THR A 47 -15.75 39.30 -25.47
CA THR A 47 -16.14 39.49 -26.85
C THR A 47 -17.43 40.33 -26.95
N ASP A 48 -17.64 40.97 -28.11
CA ASP A 48 -18.93 41.49 -28.52
C ASP A 48 -19.95 40.37 -28.82
N LEU A 49 -21.16 40.71 -29.25
CA LEU A 49 -22.22 39.74 -29.60
C LEU A 49 -21.94 38.96 -30.88
N GLU A 50 -21.07 39.49 -31.76
CA GLU A 50 -20.58 38.86 -32.97
C GLU A 50 -19.36 37.98 -32.71
N ALA A 51 -19.01 37.74 -31.42
CA ALA A 51 -17.84 37.01 -30.98
C ALA A 51 -16.51 37.61 -31.45
N ARG A 52 -16.38 38.92 -31.56
CA ARG A 52 -15.09 39.57 -31.79
C ARG A 52 -14.47 39.91 -30.45
N ILE A 53 -13.20 39.59 -30.29
CA ILE A 53 -12.45 39.80 -29.06
C ILE A 53 -12.24 41.32 -28.84
N GLU A 54 -12.71 41.83 -27.72
CA GLU A 54 -12.49 43.21 -27.28
C GLU A 54 -11.42 43.31 -26.18
N TYR A 55 -11.28 42.24 -25.38
CA TYR A 55 -10.31 42.21 -24.30
C TYR A 55 -9.75 40.80 -24.09
N VAL A 56 -8.47 40.72 -23.77
CA VAL A 56 -7.80 39.55 -23.23
C VAL A 56 -6.83 39.94 -22.10
N ASN A 57 -6.74 39.14 -21.05
CA ASN A 57 -5.78 39.37 -19.97
C ASN A 57 -4.37 38.84 -20.33
N GLN A 58 -3.41 39.04 -19.42
CA GLN A 58 -2.02 38.59 -19.63
C GLN A 58 -1.90 37.05 -19.74
N SER A 59 -2.66 36.31 -18.93
CA SER A 59 -2.69 34.83 -18.99
C SER A 59 -3.06 34.29 -20.36
N PHE A 60 -4.00 34.93 -21.07
CA PHE A 60 -4.31 34.56 -22.45
C PHE A 60 -3.08 34.67 -23.36
N VAL A 61 -2.35 35.79 -23.26
CA VAL A 61 -1.13 36.01 -24.06
C VAL A 61 -0.08 34.97 -23.77
N ASP A 62 0.17 34.68 -22.48
CA ASP A 62 1.19 33.75 -22.04
C ASP A 62 0.84 32.29 -22.43
N GLN A 63 -0.43 31.91 -22.32
CA GLN A 63 -0.89 30.55 -22.63
C GLN A 63 -0.99 30.28 -24.15
N THR A 64 -1.41 31.26 -24.95
CA THR A 64 -1.66 31.06 -26.38
C THR A 64 -0.50 31.46 -27.27
N GLY A 65 0.38 32.36 -26.78
CA GLY A 65 1.47 32.94 -27.57
C GLY A 65 1.04 34.03 -28.54
N PHE A 66 -0.25 34.35 -28.63
CA PHE A 66 -0.75 35.47 -29.42
C PHE A 66 -0.69 36.79 -28.63
N THR A 67 -0.26 37.85 -29.25
CA THR A 67 -0.28 39.19 -28.64
C THR A 67 -1.69 39.79 -28.66
N ARG A 68 -1.99 40.73 -27.77
CA ARG A 68 -3.28 41.43 -27.76
C ARG A 68 -3.59 42.10 -29.10
N ALA A 69 -2.60 42.72 -29.70
CA ALA A 69 -2.76 43.41 -30.99
C ALA A 69 -3.17 42.47 -32.14
N GLU A 70 -2.77 41.22 -32.06
CA GLU A 70 -3.11 40.20 -33.08
C GLU A 70 -4.53 39.68 -32.90
N VAL A 71 -5.08 39.66 -31.69
CA VAL A 71 -6.34 38.98 -31.39
C VAL A 71 -7.53 39.96 -31.23
N ILE A 72 -7.31 41.23 -30.88
CA ILE A 72 -8.39 42.23 -30.80
C ILE A 72 -9.10 42.38 -32.12
N GLY A 73 -10.43 42.31 -32.14
CA GLY A 73 -11.28 42.29 -33.33
C GLY A 73 -11.37 40.97 -34.05
N GLN A 74 -10.56 39.97 -33.71
CA GLN A 74 -10.64 38.61 -34.27
C GLN A 74 -11.66 37.75 -33.52
N ASN A 75 -12.13 36.70 -34.18
CA ASN A 75 -12.96 35.67 -33.54
C ASN A 75 -12.05 34.67 -32.78
N PRO A 76 -12.44 34.21 -31.56
CA PRO A 76 -11.67 33.18 -30.81
C PRO A 76 -11.39 31.91 -31.59
N SER A 77 -12.06 31.65 -32.74
CA SER A 77 -11.81 30.55 -33.64
C SER A 77 -10.38 30.51 -34.20
N ILE A 78 -9.59 31.58 -34.09
CA ILE A 78 -8.16 31.59 -34.43
C ILE A 78 -7.35 30.54 -33.63
N LEU A 79 -7.86 30.14 -32.45
CA LEU A 79 -7.26 29.09 -31.61
C LEU A 79 -7.66 27.66 -32.04
N HIS A 80 -8.51 27.52 -33.04
CA HIS A 80 -9.10 26.23 -33.42
C HIS A 80 -8.06 25.22 -33.88
N SER A 81 -8.02 24.04 -33.25
CA SER A 81 -7.21 22.90 -33.75
C SER A 81 -7.94 22.04 -34.77
N GLY A 82 -9.27 22.17 -34.87
CA GLY A 82 -10.15 21.31 -35.67
C GLY A 82 -10.59 20.03 -34.95
N LYS A 83 -10.17 19.81 -33.70
CA LYS A 83 -10.49 18.61 -32.90
C LYS A 83 -11.70 18.74 -32.01
N THR A 84 -12.16 19.95 -31.71
CA THR A 84 -13.40 20.19 -30.97
C THR A 84 -14.59 19.86 -31.85
N SER A 85 -15.53 19.06 -31.34
CA SER A 85 -16.68 18.62 -32.13
C SER A 85 -17.63 19.78 -32.47
N PRO A 86 -18.32 19.75 -33.65
CA PRO A 86 -19.33 20.72 -33.99
C PRO A 86 -20.49 20.81 -32.97
N GLU A 87 -20.84 19.67 -32.37
CA GLU A 87 -21.88 19.59 -31.33
C GLU A 87 -21.54 20.45 -30.12
N ASN A 88 -20.26 20.49 -29.75
CA ASN A 88 -19.77 21.29 -28.62
C ASN A 88 -19.96 22.80 -28.86
N TYR A 89 -19.67 23.26 -30.10
CA TYR A 89 -19.95 24.65 -30.50
C TYR A 89 -21.45 24.95 -30.59
N ALA A 90 -22.25 24.01 -31.09
CA ALA A 90 -23.72 24.16 -31.16
C ALA A 90 -24.29 24.29 -29.73
N ALA A 91 -23.83 23.49 -28.79
CA ALA A 91 -24.24 23.57 -27.38
C ALA A 91 -23.84 24.87 -26.71
N LEU A 92 -22.62 25.38 -27.00
CA LEU A 92 -22.16 26.70 -26.58
C LEU A 92 -23.14 27.80 -27.01
N TRP A 93 -23.40 27.90 -28.30
CA TRP A 93 -24.26 28.94 -28.86
C TRP A 93 -25.71 28.80 -28.37
N ALA A 94 -26.25 27.62 -28.29
CA ALA A 94 -27.59 27.40 -27.75
C ALA A 94 -27.72 27.91 -26.28
N SER A 95 -26.70 27.65 -25.45
CA SER A 95 -26.68 28.14 -24.08
C SER A 95 -26.59 29.67 -24.00
N LEU A 96 -25.69 30.30 -24.78
CA LEU A 96 -25.51 31.75 -24.81
C LEU A 96 -26.76 32.47 -25.31
N MET A 97 -27.40 31.97 -26.36
CA MET A 97 -28.67 32.49 -26.89
C MET A 97 -29.81 32.41 -25.87
N ALA A 98 -29.83 31.33 -25.06
CA ALA A 98 -30.75 31.19 -23.94
C ALA A 98 -30.39 32.08 -22.74
N GLY A 99 -29.30 32.84 -22.86
CA GLY A 99 -28.80 33.71 -21.78
C GLY A 99 -28.20 32.96 -20.60
N GLN A 100 -27.76 31.72 -20.80
CA GLN A 100 -27.16 30.84 -19.80
C GLN A 100 -25.65 30.70 -20.01
N ALA A 101 -24.90 30.43 -18.93
CA ALA A 101 -23.50 30.08 -19.02
C ALA A 101 -23.34 28.68 -19.56
N TRP A 102 -22.37 28.50 -20.45
CA TRP A 102 -21.93 27.22 -20.96
C TRP A 102 -20.64 26.80 -20.27
N ARG A 103 -20.45 25.49 -20.12
CA ARG A 103 -19.22 24.86 -19.62
C ARG A 103 -18.85 23.68 -20.51
N GLY A 104 -17.56 23.61 -20.87
CA GLY A 104 -17.06 22.51 -21.69
C GLY A 104 -15.57 22.60 -21.95
N GLU A 105 -15.09 21.71 -22.79
CA GLU A 105 -13.68 21.62 -23.15
C GLU A 105 -13.49 21.96 -24.62
N PHE A 106 -12.38 22.67 -24.93
CA PHE A 106 -11.95 22.92 -26.29
C PHE A 106 -10.57 22.31 -26.53
N TYR A 107 -10.38 21.78 -27.74
CA TYR A 107 -9.09 21.35 -28.25
C TYR A 107 -8.56 22.43 -29.16
N ASN A 108 -7.58 23.17 -28.70
CA ASN A 108 -7.07 24.36 -29.35
C ASN A 108 -5.60 24.20 -29.77
N ARG A 109 -5.11 25.20 -30.52
CA ARG A 109 -3.74 25.30 -30.99
C ARG A 109 -3.18 26.66 -30.65
N ARG A 110 -1.96 26.67 -30.07
CA ARG A 110 -1.22 27.90 -29.82
C ARG A 110 -0.61 28.47 -31.09
N LYS A 111 -0.09 29.68 -31.03
CA LYS A 111 0.59 30.34 -32.14
C LYS A 111 1.81 29.57 -32.66
N ASP A 112 2.52 28.86 -31.82
CA ASP A 112 3.66 28.00 -32.18
C ASP A 112 3.27 26.68 -32.83
N GLY A 113 1.97 26.39 -32.97
CA GLY A 113 1.41 25.17 -33.54
C GLY A 113 1.18 24.04 -32.51
N SER A 114 1.62 24.18 -31.25
CA SER A 114 1.37 23.19 -30.21
C SER A 114 -0.11 23.13 -29.86
N GLU A 115 -0.61 21.92 -29.62
CA GLU A 115 -2.00 21.69 -29.23
C GLU A 115 -2.14 21.66 -27.72
N TYR A 116 -3.29 22.15 -27.25
CA TYR A 116 -3.64 22.13 -25.84
C TYR A 116 -5.15 21.93 -25.65
N ILE A 117 -5.52 21.51 -24.46
CA ILE A 117 -6.92 21.30 -24.05
C ILE A 117 -7.24 22.34 -22.99
N GLU A 118 -8.30 23.09 -23.22
CA GLU A 118 -8.78 24.04 -22.21
C GLU A 118 -10.17 23.65 -21.70
N SER A 119 -10.36 23.79 -20.39
CA SER A 119 -11.67 23.82 -19.76
C SER A 119 -12.16 25.27 -19.79
N ALA A 120 -13.35 25.52 -20.30
CA ALA A 120 -13.87 26.84 -20.48
C ALA A 120 -15.25 27.02 -19.84
N ILE A 121 -15.45 28.19 -19.26
CA ILE A 121 -16.77 28.71 -18.86
C ILE A 121 -17.01 29.96 -19.70
N VAL A 122 -18.10 29.95 -20.47
CA VAL A 122 -18.49 31.13 -21.28
C VAL A 122 -19.85 31.61 -20.78
N ALA A 123 -19.97 32.89 -20.44
CA ALA A 123 -21.19 33.44 -19.87
C ALA A 123 -21.53 34.79 -20.52
N PRO A 124 -22.83 35.13 -20.65
CA PRO A 124 -23.24 36.43 -21.12
C PRO A 124 -23.08 37.50 -20.03
N ILE A 125 -22.58 38.68 -20.43
CA ILE A 125 -22.56 39.89 -19.59
C ILE A 125 -23.84 40.66 -19.86
N ARG A 126 -24.58 40.95 -18.78
CA ARG A 126 -25.86 41.69 -18.84
C ARG A 126 -25.74 43.05 -18.22
N GLN A 127 -26.41 44.00 -18.82
CA GLN A 127 -26.64 45.32 -18.21
C GLN A 127 -27.76 45.27 -17.16
N ALA A 128 -27.94 46.33 -16.37
CA ALA A 128 -28.97 46.42 -15.36
C ALA A 128 -30.40 46.27 -15.91
N ASN A 129 -30.63 46.56 -17.17
CA ASN A 129 -31.87 46.36 -17.90
C ASN A 129 -32.13 44.93 -18.37
N GLY A 130 -31.16 44.00 -18.12
CA GLY A 130 -31.22 42.61 -18.53
C GLY A 130 -30.72 42.31 -19.94
N GLU A 131 -30.33 43.34 -20.72
CA GLU A 131 -29.81 43.22 -22.06
C GLU A 131 -28.41 42.61 -22.06
N ILE A 132 -28.17 41.59 -22.92
CA ILE A 132 -26.86 41.00 -23.11
C ILE A 132 -26.06 41.94 -24.03
N THR A 133 -24.85 42.30 -23.60
CA THR A 133 -23.98 43.19 -24.38
C THR A 133 -22.68 42.53 -24.82
N HIS A 134 -22.18 41.57 -24.05
CA HIS A 134 -20.91 40.90 -24.30
C HIS A 134 -20.95 39.47 -23.82
N TYR A 135 -19.95 38.68 -24.19
CA TYR A 135 -19.66 37.38 -23.59
C TYR A 135 -18.30 37.42 -22.88
N VAL A 136 -18.21 36.81 -21.72
CA VAL A 136 -16.95 36.57 -21.02
C VAL A 136 -16.64 35.07 -21.04
N ALA A 137 -15.42 34.71 -21.40
CA ALA A 137 -14.89 33.35 -21.28
C ALA A 137 -13.75 33.34 -20.27
N VAL A 138 -13.82 32.41 -19.34
CA VAL A 138 -12.74 32.06 -18.40
C VAL A 138 -12.29 30.67 -18.73
N LYS A 139 -10.99 30.50 -18.95
CA LYS A 139 -10.43 29.28 -19.53
C LYS A 139 -9.17 28.84 -18.80
N GLU A 140 -9.10 27.54 -18.48
CA GLU A 140 -7.98 26.89 -17.80
C GLU A 140 -7.32 25.89 -18.78
N ASP A 141 -5.99 25.95 -18.95
CA ASP A 141 -5.26 24.92 -19.67
C ASP A 141 -5.17 23.65 -18.80
N ILE A 142 -5.84 22.59 -19.24
CA ILE A 142 -5.92 21.30 -18.54
C ILE A 142 -5.07 20.21 -19.21
N THR A 143 -4.21 20.56 -20.15
CA THR A 143 -3.44 19.62 -20.96
C THR A 143 -2.57 18.73 -20.10
N GLU A 144 -1.81 19.33 -19.19
CA GLU A 144 -0.92 18.59 -18.31
C GLU A 144 -1.70 17.70 -17.32
N ARG A 145 -2.78 18.23 -16.77
CA ARG A 145 -3.68 17.46 -15.87
C ARG A 145 -4.27 16.23 -16.58
N LYS A 146 -4.70 16.36 -17.83
CA LYS A 146 -5.22 15.25 -18.64
C LYS A 146 -4.12 14.22 -18.97
N ARG A 147 -2.90 14.69 -19.29
CA ARG A 147 -1.76 13.82 -19.58
C ARG A 147 -1.37 13.00 -18.36
N MET A 148 -1.23 13.65 -17.20
CA MET A 148 -0.92 12.97 -15.94
C MET A 148 -2.01 11.96 -15.55
N GLY A 149 -3.28 12.30 -15.75
CA GLY A 149 -4.39 11.39 -15.51
C GLY A 149 -4.31 10.12 -16.36
N ALA A 150 -4.05 10.27 -17.67
CA ALA A 150 -3.91 9.12 -18.57
C ALA A 150 -2.69 8.26 -18.25
N GLU A 151 -1.57 8.87 -17.84
CA GLU A 151 -0.37 8.17 -17.41
C GLU A 151 -0.62 7.37 -16.12
N LEU A 152 -1.26 8.00 -15.13
CA LEU A 152 -1.63 7.34 -13.88
C LEU A 152 -2.55 6.14 -14.10
N ASP A 153 -3.54 6.27 -14.99
CA ASP A 153 -4.42 5.16 -15.36
C ASP A 153 -3.66 4.02 -16.07
N GLY A 154 -2.62 4.35 -16.83
CA GLY A 154 -1.70 3.38 -17.41
C GLY A 154 -0.90 2.62 -16.34
N TYR A 155 -0.30 3.34 -15.42
CA TYR A 155 0.42 2.73 -14.29
C TYR A 155 -0.48 1.86 -13.43
N ARG A 156 -1.69 2.32 -13.12
CA ARG A 156 -2.65 1.55 -12.32
C ARG A 156 -2.98 0.21 -12.98
N ARG A 157 -3.29 0.20 -14.28
CA ARG A 157 -3.59 -1.04 -15.02
C ARG A 157 -2.42 -2.01 -15.03
N ASN A 158 -1.20 -1.50 -15.24
CA ASN A 158 0.01 -2.34 -15.21
C ASN A 158 0.27 -2.92 -13.83
N LEU A 159 0.02 -2.16 -12.76
CA LEU A 159 0.17 -2.62 -11.38
C LEU A 159 -0.85 -3.71 -11.06
N GLU A 160 -2.11 -3.52 -11.42
CA GLU A 160 -3.19 -4.49 -11.24
C GLU A 160 -2.84 -5.83 -11.93
N GLN A 161 -2.34 -5.77 -13.17
CA GLN A 161 -1.88 -6.97 -13.89
C GLN A 161 -0.71 -7.65 -13.19
N LEU A 162 0.31 -6.89 -12.78
CA LEU A 162 1.48 -7.43 -12.07
C LEU A 162 1.10 -8.08 -10.74
N VAL A 163 0.17 -7.49 -9.99
CA VAL A 163 -0.35 -8.06 -8.73
C VAL A 163 -1.06 -9.38 -9.00
N THR A 164 -1.89 -9.44 -10.05
CA THR A 164 -2.59 -10.69 -10.45
C THR A 164 -1.58 -11.79 -10.81
N ASP A 165 -0.64 -11.50 -11.70
CA ASP A 165 0.38 -12.48 -12.14
C ASP A 165 1.24 -12.99 -10.97
N ARG A 166 1.63 -12.08 -10.06
CA ARG A 166 2.42 -12.42 -8.87
C ARG A 166 1.64 -13.26 -7.86
N THR A 167 0.36 -12.96 -7.69
CA THR A 167 -0.51 -13.71 -6.79
C THR A 167 -0.70 -15.14 -7.28
N GLU A 168 -1.00 -15.33 -8.57
CA GLU A 168 -1.12 -16.65 -9.19
C GLU A 168 0.19 -17.48 -9.09
N ALA A 169 1.33 -16.83 -9.39
CA ALA A 169 2.64 -17.47 -9.28
C ALA A 169 2.95 -17.88 -7.83
N LEU A 170 2.61 -17.04 -6.85
CA LEU A 170 2.80 -17.33 -5.43
C LEU A 170 1.92 -18.49 -4.96
N GLU A 171 0.64 -18.51 -5.34
CA GLU A 171 -0.29 -19.58 -5.00
C GLU A 171 0.18 -20.92 -5.57
N LYS A 172 0.63 -20.94 -6.83
CA LYS A 172 1.19 -22.13 -7.47
C LYS A 172 2.45 -22.63 -6.75
N SER A 173 3.37 -21.74 -6.42
CA SER A 173 4.60 -22.07 -5.69
C SER A 173 4.30 -22.62 -4.30
N ARG A 174 3.35 -21.98 -3.58
CA ARG A 174 2.88 -22.42 -2.27
C ARG A 174 2.26 -23.82 -2.33
N ALA A 175 1.37 -24.06 -3.28
CA ALA A 175 0.74 -25.38 -3.44
C ALA A 175 1.77 -26.50 -3.72
N GLN A 176 2.79 -26.22 -4.54
CA GLN A 176 3.89 -27.13 -4.81
C GLN A 176 4.73 -27.44 -3.54
N ALA A 177 5.08 -26.39 -2.78
CA ALA A 177 5.83 -26.53 -1.54
C ALA A 177 5.05 -27.34 -0.48
N GLU A 178 3.75 -27.10 -0.33
CA GLU A 178 2.88 -27.83 0.58
C GLU A 178 2.72 -29.31 0.15
N ALA A 179 2.61 -29.57 -1.16
CA ALA A 179 2.56 -30.94 -1.68
C ALA A 179 3.88 -31.70 -1.42
N ALA A 180 5.02 -31.07 -1.68
CA ALA A 180 6.34 -31.63 -1.41
C ALA A 180 6.54 -31.94 0.09
N ASN A 181 6.11 -31.03 0.98
CA ASN A 181 6.21 -31.22 2.42
C ASN A 181 5.31 -32.36 2.93
N ARG A 182 4.08 -32.47 2.39
CA ARG A 182 3.19 -33.61 2.69
C ARG A 182 3.82 -34.97 2.24
N ALA A 183 4.37 -34.97 1.03
CA ALA A 183 5.04 -36.19 0.51
C ALA A 183 6.26 -36.57 1.36
N LYS A 184 7.10 -35.59 1.76
CA LYS A 184 8.25 -35.79 2.67
C LYS A 184 7.80 -36.40 4.01
N SER A 185 6.75 -35.81 4.63
CA SER A 185 6.24 -36.31 5.92
C SER A 185 5.67 -37.72 5.84
N ALA A 186 4.90 -38.00 4.78
CA ALA A 186 4.37 -39.37 4.57
C ALA A 186 5.48 -40.39 4.32
N PHE A 187 6.50 -40.05 3.52
CA PHE A 187 7.65 -40.87 3.29
C PHE A 187 8.39 -41.21 4.58
N LEU A 188 8.71 -40.22 5.41
CA LEU A 188 9.41 -40.45 6.67
C LEU A 188 8.58 -41.26 7.66
N ALA A 189 7.26 -41.05 7.75
CA ALA A 189 6.39 -41.88 8.58
C ALA A 189 6.41 -43.36 8.15
N ASN A 190 6.29 -43.62 6.87
CA ASN A 190 6.33 -45.02 6.34
C ASN A 190 7.71 -45.64 6.57
N MET A 191 8.80 -44.91 6.28
CA MET A 191 10.15 -45.40 6.49
C MET A 191 10.42 -45.75 7.97
N SER A 192 9.87 -44.97 8.90
CA SER A 192 10.01 -45.31 10.32
C SER A 192 9.36 -46.66 10.67
N HIS A 193 8.16 -46.88 10.16
CA HIS A 193 7.50 -48.19 10.38
C HIS A 193 8.27 -49.35 9.75
N GLU A 194 8.74 -49.16 8.51
CA GLU A 194 9.52 -50.19 7.78
C GLU A 194 10.88 -50.50 8.45
N ILE A 195 11.51 -49.54 9.10
CA ILE A 195 12.78 -49.74 9.82
C ILE A 195 12.54 -50.24 11.25
N ARG A 196 11.48 -49.79 11.94
CA ARG A 196 11.18 -50.20 13.31
C ARG A 196 10.92 -51.71 13.41
N THR A 197 10.22 -52.29 12.45
CA THR A 197 9.88 -53.71 12.44
C THR A 197 11.12 -54.62 12.45
N PRO A 198 12.08 -54.55 11.50
CA PRO A 198 13.28 -55.36 11.54
C PRO A 198 14.18 -55.06 12.74
N MET A 199 14.22 -53.77 13.19
CA MET A 199 15.01 -53.40 14.35
C MET A 199 14.48 -54.02 15.63
N ASN A 200 13.16 -54.06 15.85
CA ASN A 200 12.55 -54.77 16.98
C ASN A 200 12.79 -56.29 16.92
N ALA A 201 12.82 -56.86 15.73
CA ALA A 201 13.19 -58.28 15.58
C ALA A 201 14.67 -58.53 15.96
N ILE A 202 15.61 -57.64 15.54
CA ILE A 202 17.02 -57.71 15.93
C ILE A 202 17.15 -57.62 17.45
N LEU A 203 16.48 -56.62 18.10
CA LEU A 203 16.48 -56.50 19.55
C LEU A 203 15.88 -57.70 20.26
N GLY A 204 14.82 -58.28 19.73
CA GLY A 204 14.23 -59.51 20.24
C GLY A 204 15.20 -60.71 20.20
N PHE A 205 15.86 -60.91 19.04
CA PHE A 205 16.85 -61.94 18.91
C PHE A 205 18.09 -61.74 19.77
N THR A 206 18.61 -60.53 19.87
CA THR A 206 19.75 -60.23 20.75
C THR A 206 19.39 -60.50 22.21
N HIS A 207 18.15 -60.18 22.64
CA HIS A 207 17.67 -60.47 23.99
C HIS A 207 17.60 -62.00 24.27
N LEU A 208 17.03 -62.75 23.31
CA LEU A 208 16.97 -64.24 23.43
C LEU A 208 18.36 -64.82 23.46
N MET A 209 19.26 -64.48 22.55
CA MET A 209 20.63 -64.99 22.48
C MET A 209 21.45 -64.64 23.76
N ARG A 210 21.25 -63.49 24.36
CA ARG A 210 21.89 -63.04 25.60
C ARG A 210 21.49 -63.93 26.77
N ARG A 211 20.25 -64.40 26.81
CA ARG A 211 19.76 -65.30 27.84
C ARG A 211 20.42 -66.68 27.76
N ASP A 212 20.77 -67.17 26.52
CA ASP A 212 21.37 -68.43 26.28
C ASP A 212 22.92 -68.39 26.18
N ALA A 213 23.50 -67.17 26.21
CA ALA A 213 24.95 -66.91 26.12
C ALA A 213 25.71 -67.53 27.32
N ARG A 214 26.81 -68.17 27.05
CA ARG A 214 27.63 -68.90 28.07
C ARG A 214 29.00 -68.28 28.30
N SER A 215 29.43 -67.33 27.44
CA SER A 215 30.71 -66.65 27.57
C SER A 215 30.55 -65.16 27.71
N SER A 216 31.43 -64.52 28.49
CA SER A 216 31.46 -63.05 28.65
C SER A 216 31.71 -62.32 27.34
N LEU A 217 32.42 -62.91 26.41
CA LEU A 217 32.69 -62.38 25.09
C LEU A 217 31.42 -62.33 24.22
N GLU A 218 30.57 -63.36 24.27
CA GLU A 218 29.28 -63.37 23.57
C GLU A 218 28.33 -62.33 24.12
N ILE A 219 28.22 -62.24 25.46
CA ILE A 219 27.41 -61.22 26.15
C ILE A 219 27.86 -59.83 25.72
N GLY A 220 29.16 -59.53 25.74
CA GLY A 220 29.69 -58.23 25.35
C GLY A 220 29.43 -57.87 23.86
N ARG A 221 29.40 -58.85 22.96
CA ARG A 221 29.05 -58.65 21.55
C ARG A 221 27.56 -58.38 21.37
N LEU A 222 26.69 -59.10 22.09
CA LEU A 222 25.23 -58.92 22.07
C LEU A 222 24.83 -57.54 22.65
N GLU A 223 25.50 -57.10 23.71
CA GLU A 223 25.28 -55.74 24.26
C GLU A 223 25.64 -54.64 23.27
N LYS A 224 26.72 -54.81 22.50
CA LYS A 224 27.09 -53.87 21.42
C LYS A 224 26.03 -53.83 20.34
N ILE A 225 25.47 -54.98 19.91
CA ILE A 225 24.41 -55.04 18.89
C ILE A 225 23.11 -54.38 19.45
N ASP A 226 22.72 -54.68 20.67
CA ASP A 226 21.56 -54.13 21.34
C ASP A 226 21.68 -52.60 21.45
N GLY A 227 22.86 -52.11 21.89
CA GLY A 227 23.13 -50.68 21.97
C GLY A 227 23.06 -49.96 20.62
N ALA A 228 23.65 -50.54 19.58
CA ALA A 228 23.59 -50.02 18.21
C ALA A 228 22.16 -49.97 17.66
N ALA A 229 21.38 -51.03 17.89
CA ALA A 229 19.99 -51.11 17.44
C ALA A 229 19.10 -50.07 18.14
N LYS A 230 19.24 -49.90 19.46
CA LYS A 230 18.54 -48.86 20.24
C LYS A 230 18.91 -47.46 19.78
N HIS A 231 20.20 -47.22 19.56
CA HIS A 231 20.66 -45.92 19.06
C HIS A 231 20.05 -45.58 17.68
N LEU A 232 20.03 -46.56 16.75
CA LEU A 232 19.41 -46.36 15.44
C LEU A 232 17.92 -46.02 15.53
N LEU A 233 17.17 -46.72 16.41
CA LEU A 233 15.76 -46.44 16.66
C LEU A 233 15.56 -45.02 17.24
N SER A 234 16.45 -44.58 18.13
CA SER A 234 16.42 -43.22 18.68
C SER A 234 16.59 -42.20 17.56
N VAL A 235 17.60 -42.30 16.71
CA VAL A 235 17.86 -41.42 15.58
C VAL A 235 16.65 -41.33 14.63
N ILE A 236 16.02 -42.46 14.34
CA ILE A 236 14.84 -42.52 13.47
C ILE A 236 13.67 -41.74 14.12
N ASN A 237 13.44 -41.98 15.42
CA ASN A 237 12.39 -41.24 16.15
C ASN A 237 12.65 -39.73 16.20
N ASP A 238 13.91 -39.33 16.37
CA ASP A 238 14.29 -37.89 16.36
C ASP A 238 14.04 -37.25 14.99
N ILE A 239 14.35 -37.96 13.90
CA ILE A 239 14.06 -37.49 12.52
C ILE A 239 12.55 -37.34 12.29
N LEU A 240 11.75 -38.27 12.80
CA LEU A 240 10.29 -38.21 12.71
C LEU A 240 9.71 -37.04 13.51
N ASP A 241 10.23 -36.86 14.72
CA ASP A 241 9.79 -35.76 15.59
C ASP A 241 10.12 -34.42 14.93
N LEU A 242 11.31 -34.27 14.36
CA LEU A 242 11.69 -33.08 13.58
C LEU A 242 10.73 -32.85 12.40
N SER A 243 10.41 -33.91 11.65
CA SER A 243 9.47 -33.81 10.52
C SER A 243 8.06 -33.40 10.95
N LYS A 244 7.58 -33.85 12.13
CA LYS A 244 6.30 -33.41 12.72
C LYS A 244 6.33 -31.97 13.17
N ILE A 245 7.48 -31.50 13.72
CA ILE A 245 7.68 -30.10 14.10
C ILE A 245 7.60 -29.21 12.84
N GLU A 246 8.37 -29.54 11.79
CA GLU A 246 8.38 -28.80 10.53
C GLU A 246 6.98 -28.73 9.86
N ALA A 247 6.20 -29.80 10.02
CA ALA A 247 4.82 -29.86 9.50
C ALA A 247 3.78 -29.18 10.41
N GLY A 248 4.17 -28.66 11.58
CA GLY A 248 3.24 -28.08 12.57
C GLY A 248 2.26 -29.09 13.17
N LYS A 249 2.59 -30.41 13.14
CA LYS A 249 1.71 -31.51 13.55
C LYS A 249 2.04 -32.06 14.94
N ILE A 250 2.89 -31.39 15.72
CA ILE A 250 3.13 -31.79 17.11
C ILE A 250 1.95 -31.31 17.95
N GLU A 251 1.25 -32.27 18.53
CA GLU A 251 0.28 -32.04 19.59
C GLU A 251 0.97 -32.36 20.93
N LEU A 252 1.08 -31.38 21.80
CA LEU A 252 1.62 -31.57 23.15
C LEU A 252 0.52 -32.06 24.07
N GLU A 253 0.77 -33.17 24.76
CA GLU A 253 -0.10 -33.64 25.82
C GLU A 253 -0.05 -32.65 27.00
N LYS A 254 -1.22 -32.38 27.59
CA LYS A 254 -1.33 -31.49 28.76
C LYS A 254 -1.80 -32.31 29.94
N CYS A 255 -0.87 -32.82 30.74
CA CYS A 255 -1.15 -33.48 32.01
C CYS A 255 -0.47 -32.75 33.16
N ASP A 256 -1.03 -32.90 34.36
CA ASP A 256 -0.44 -32.39 35.58
C ASP A 256 0.54 -33.48 36.13
N PHE A 257 1.77 -33.07 36.47
CA PHE A 257 2.79 -34.01 36.96
C PHE A 257 3.71 -33.34 38.00
N ALA A 258 4.27 -34.15 38.90
CA ALA A 258 5.25 -33.69 39.87
C ALA A 258 6.63 -33.59 39.22
N LEU A 259 7.27 -32.42 39.28
CA LEU A 259 8.59 -32.17 38.73
C LEU A 259 9.65 -33.07 39.41
N ASP A 260 9.58 -33.24 40.70
CA ASP A 260 10.53 -34.06 41.47
C ASP A 260 10.59 -35.52 40.96
N ALA A 261 9.43 -36.09 40.63
CA ALA A 261 9.37 -37.44 40.03
C ALA A 261 10.07 -37.55 38.67
N VAL A 262 10.03 -36.45 37.87
CA VAL A 262 10.75 -36.39 36.60
C VAL A 262 12.24 -36.28 36.78
N LEU A 263 12.68 -35.43 37.73
CA LEU A 263 14.10 -35.21 38.01
C LEU A 263 14.74 -36.46 38.63
N ASP A 264 14.06 -37.14 39.57
CA ASP A 264 14.52 -38.40 40.17
C ASP A 264 14.67 -39.49 39.12
N HIS A 265 13.71 -39.60 38.21
CA HIS A 265 13.79 -40.55 37.11
C HIS A 265 14.98 -40.30 36.18
N VAL A 266 15.21 -39.02 35.80
CA VAL A 266 16.36 -38.62 35.01
C VAL A 266 17.68 -38.91 35.73
N ALA A 267 17.78 -38.52 37.01
CA ALA A 267 18.97 -38.78 37.82
C ALA A 267 19.30 -40.27 37.94
N THR A 268 18.26 -41.10 38.13
CA THR A 268 18.43 -42.60 38.17
C THR A 268 18.99 -43.11 36.88
N LEU A 269 18.50 -42.66 35.72
CA LEU A 269 18.95 -43.18 34.41
C LEU A 269 20.38 -42.74 34.04
N ILE A 270 20.83 -41.56 34.46
CA ILE A 270 22.18 -41.06 34.15
C ILE A 270 23.19 -41.39 35.28
N GLY A 271 22.72 -41.79 36.46
CA GLY A 271 23.52 -41.98 37.66
C GLY A 271 24.66 -42.97 37.49
N ASP A 272 24.38 -44.14 36.94
CA ASP A 272 25.41 -45.18 36.71
C ASP A 272 26.49 -44.69 35.74
N SER A 273 26.07 -44.00 34.64
CA SER A 273 27.01 -43.48 33.64
C SER A 273 27.87 -42.33 34.23
N ALA A 274 27.27 -41.46 35.05
CA ALA A 274 27.97 -40.39 35.70
C ALA A 274 28.99 -40.91 36.73
N ALA A 275 28.56 -41.89 37.56
CA ALA A 275 29.44 -42.54 38.53
C ALA A 275 30.63 -43.25 37.89
N ALA A 276 30.43 -43.95 36.78
CA ALA A 276 31.49 -44.59 35.99
C ALA A 276 32.55 -43.60 35.45
N LYS A 277 32.17 -42.34 35.26
CA LYS A 277 33.06 -41.24 34.83
C LYS A 277 33.52 -40.31 35.97
N GLY A 278 33.19 -40.70 37.24
CA GLY A 278 33.57 -39.94 38.44
C GLY A 278 32.83 -38.60 38.59
N LEU A 279 31.68 -38.46 37.94
CA LEU A 279 30.86 -37.24 37.97
C LEU A 279 29.79 -37.34 39.07
N THR A 280 29.48 -36.21 39.69
CA THR A 280 28.40 -36.12 40.70
C THR A 280 27.18 -35.42 40.09
N VAL A 281 26.02 -36.07 40.14
CA VAL A 281 24.75 -35.48 39.72
C VAL A 281 24.13 -34.78 40.91
N ARG A 282 23.82 -33.48 40.76
CA ARG A 282 23.13 -32.66 41.78
C ARG A 282 21.83 -32.14 41.17
N ILE A 283 20.72 -32.30 41.89
CA ILE A 283 19.43 -31.70 41.58
C ILE A 283 19.24 -30.48 42.47
N ASP A 284 18.85 -29.39 41.88
CA ASP A 284 18.48 -28.15 42.56
C ASP A 284 17.15 -27.66 41.99
N SER A 285 16.07 -27.76 42.78
CA SER A 285 14.70 -27.40 42.40
C SER A 285 14.07 -26.38 43.39
N ASP A 286 14.87 -25.72 44.24
CA ASP A 286 14.39 -24.88 45.34
C ASP A 286 13.48 -23.71 44.90
N HIS A 287 13.55 -23.27 43.65
CA HIS A 287 12.77 -22.12 43.14
C HIS A 287 11.83 -22.47 42.01
N VAL A 288 11.55 -23.76 41.80
CA VAL A 288 10.68 -24.23 40.70
C VAL A 288 9.39 -24.80 41.31
N PRO A 289 8.20 -24.57 40.70
CA PRO A 289 6.96 -25.16 41.18
C PRO A 289 7.04 -26.69 41.17
N HIS A 290 6.60 -27.33 42.26
CA HIS A 290 6.58 -28.79 42.41
C HIS A 290 5.63 -29.47 41.41
N TRP A 291 4.53 -28.80 41.01
CA TRP A 291 3.57 -29.31 40.07
C TRP A 291 3.65 -28.50 38.77
N LEU A 292 3.78 -29.18 37.67
CA LEU A 292 3.79 -28.59 36.33
C LEU A 292 2.66 -29.17 35.49
N ARG A 293 2.19 -28.38 34.55
CA ARG A 293 1.23 -28.81 33.54
C ARG A 293 1.84 -28.73 32.13
N GLY A 294 1.94 -29.86 31.46
CA GLY A 294 2.58 -29.97 30.17
C GLY A 294 2.74 -31.41 29.71
N ASP A 295 3.59 -31.60 28.71
CA ASP A 295 3.92 -32.94 28.18
C ASP A 295 5.09 -33.52 28.99
N LEU A 296 4.75 -34.41 29.92
CA LEU A 296 5.69 -35.15 30.75
C LEU A 296 6.72 -35.93 29.93
N THR A 297 6.27 -36.58 28.87
CA THR A 297 7.12 -37.43 28.04
C THR A 297 8.16 -36.61 27.30
N ARG A 298 7.76 -35.47 26.74
CA ARG A 298 8.66 -34.58 26.03
C ARG A 298 9.64 -33.86 26.97
N LEU A 299 9.17 -33.45 28.14
CA LEU A 299 10.05 -32.82 29.12
C LEU A 299 11.13 -33.80 29.57
N ARG A 300 10.73 -35.02 29.90
CA ARG A 300 11.68 -36.09 30.31
C ARG A 300 12.68 -36.42 29.21
N GLN A 301 12.23 -36.53 27.96
CA GLN A 301 13.10 -36.76 26.80
C GLN A 301 14.12 -35.66 26.62
N GLY A 302 13.67 -34.38 26.71
CA GLY A 302 14.57 -33.22 26.63
C GLY A 302 15.63 -33.22 27.73
N LEU A 303 15.22 -33.44 28.98
CA LEU A 303 16.14 -33.51 30.13
C LEU A 303 17.15 -34.68 29.98
N LEU A 304 16.71 -35.87 29.55
CA LEU A 304 17.60 -36.97 29.31
C LEU A 304 18.61 -36.73 28.19
N ASN A 305 18.18 -36.06 27.11
CA ASN A 305 19.09 -35.70 26.03
C ASN A 305 20.17 -34.70 26.50
N PHE A 306 19.79 -33.65 27.27
CA PHE A 306 20.77 -32.70 27.80
C PHE A 306 21.71 -33.37 28.84
N ALA A 307 21.13 -34.10 29.79
CA ALA A 307 21.91 -34.75 30.85
C ALA A 307 22.81 -35.84 30.29
N GLY A 308 22.32 -36.64 29.35
CA GLY A 308 23.12 -37.69 28.69
C GLY A 308 24.29 -37.16 27.86
N ASN A 309 24.11 -35.97 27.23
CA ASN A 309 25.20 -35.29 26.52
C ASN A 309 26.24 -34.66 27.47
N ALA A 310 25.85 -34.35 28.69
CA ALA A 310 26.73 -33.79 29.70
C ALA A 310 27.56 -34.86 30.42
N VAL A 311 27.10 -36.09 30.45
CA VAL A 311 27.77 -37.27 31.03
C VAL A 311 28.49 -38.08 29.95
#